data_fe06d458686b8ae8124f146c00f131cc
#
_entry.id   fe06d458686b8ae8124f146c00f131cc
#
_cell.length_a   1.000
_cell.length_b   1.000
_cell.length_c   1.000
_cell.angle_alpha   90.00
_cell.angle_beta   90.00
_cell.angle_gamma   90.00
#
_symmetry.space_group_name_H-M   'P 1'
#
loop_
_entity.id
_entity.type
_entity.pdbx_description
1 polymer ?
#
loop_
_entity_poly.entity_id
_entity_poly.type
_entity_poly.pdbx_seq_one_letter_code
_entity_poly.pdbx_strand_id
1 'polypeptide(L)'
;ALTDEICAFLVGTIALDLGLRENFPEVPAELPPFFEAEDLDALVLPGVNPRSLFERLLQLDSDADMYYACLATLHKARLKYENILETQPVPTLEQVGPRGLLQYGKLSPRALTGFLFWRKWFFDIDNRAGQETGYLFEPVIAYAVGGTPVPSRKSPVKRHREGGKGRQVDCLLDKKAYEFKIRMTIAASGQGRWREELDYPIDCRTSGYVPVLVVLDSTPNPKLTELTEAFRREGGEVYTGNEAWEHLDSLAGPTMARFLDK
;
A
#
# COMPACT_ATOMS: atom_id res chain seq x y z
N ALA A 1 7.05 16.67 8.24
CA ALA A 1 7.02 15.99 9.56
C ALA A 1 5.62 16.19 10.13
N LEU A 2 5.11 15.21 10.87
CA LEU A 2 3.84 15.36 11.59
C LEU A 2 3.99 16.42 12.69
N THR A 3 2.99 17.30 12.80
CA THR A 3 2.91 18.26 13.91
C THR A 3 2.35 17.58 15.15
N ASP A 4 2.51 18.22 16.31
CA ASP A 4 1.93 17.72 17.57
C ASP A 4 0.41 17.62 17.48
N GLU A 5 -0.24 18.56 16.81
CA GLU A 5 -1.69 18.58 16.61
C GLU A 5 -2.19 17.41 15.77
N ILE A 6 -1.46 17.07 14.70
CA ILE A 6 -1.74 15.88 13.88
C ILE A 6 -1.49 14.61 14.72
N CYS A 7 -0.40 14.52 15.46
CA CYS A 7 -0.13 13.38 16.32
C CYS A 7 -1.25 13.19 17.36
N ALA A 8 -1.72 14.27 17.99
CA ALA A 8 -2.85 14.21 18.93
C ALA A 8 -4.15 13.76 18.25
N PHE A 9 -4.41 14.25 17.04
CA PHE A 9 -5.54 13.83 16.23
C PHE A 9 -5.50 12.31 15.95
N LEU A 10 -4.35 11.78 15.51
CA LEU A 10 -4.21 10.34 15.23
C LEU A 10 -4.48 9.49 16.48
N VAL A 11 -3.96 9.89 17.64
CA VAL A 11 -4.24 9.19 18.90
C VAL A 11 -5.72 9.27 19.27
N GLY A 12 -6.34 10.45 19.11
CA GLY A 12 -7.77 10.64 19.33
C GLY A 12 -8.62 9.75 18.44
N THR A 13 -8.28 9.64 17.14
CA THR A 13 -8.95 8.76 16.18
C THR A 13 -8.89 7.30 16.65
N ILE A 14 -7.72 6.82 17.06
CA ILE A 14 -7.55 5.44 17.55
C ILE A 14 -8.39 5.22 18.82
N ALA A 15 -8.36 6.17 19.75
CA ALA A 15 -9.15 6.07 20.98
C ALA A 15 -10.67 5.94 20.68
N LEU A 16 -11.17 6.66 19.68
CA LEU A 16 -12.57 6.55 19.24
C LEU A 16 -12.84 5.21 18.55
N ASP A 17 -11.97 4.79 17.64
CA ASP A 17 -12.11 3.52 16.88
C ASP A 17 -12.09 2.29 17.79
N LEU A 18 -11.29 2.33 18.88
CA LEU A 18 -11.23 1.27 19.88
C LEU A 18 -12.30 1.37 20.98
N GLY A 19 -13.18 2.38 20.93
CA GLY A 19 -14.22 2.60 21.93
C GLY A 19 -13.68 3.06 23.30
N LEU A 20 -12.48 3.64 23.36
CA LEU A 20 -11.80 4.05 24.58
C LEU A 20 -12.05 5.52 24.98
N ARG A 21 -13.04 6.17 24.35
CA ARG A 21 -13.32 7.60 24.51
C ARG A 21 -13.40 8.06 25.98
N GLU A 22 -14.03 7.25 26.82
CA GLU A 22 -14.20 7.60 28.24
C GLU A 22 -12.87 7.83 28.98
N ASN A 23 -11.79 7.25 28.50
CA ASN A 23 -10.44 7.41 29.01
C ASN A 23 -9.73 8.66 28.48
N PHE A 24 -10.34 9.36 27.48
CA PHE A 24 -9.78 10.51 26.78
C PHE A 24 -10.78 11.68 26.76
N PRO A 25 -11.05 12.32 27.91
CA PRO A 25 -12.03 13.42 28.01
C PRO A 25 -11.65 14.65 27.18
N GLU A 26 -10.36 14.84 26.87
CA GLU A 26 -9.84 15.89 26.02
C GLU A 26 -10.08 15.66 24.50
N VAL A 27 -10.45 14.43 24.11
CA VAL A 27 -10.78 14.10 22.73
C VAL A 27 -12.27 14.40 22.51
N PRO A 28 -12.65 15.18 21.48
CA PRO A 28 -14.04 15.42 21.12
C PRO A 28 -14.83 14.12 20.88
N ALA A 29 -16.14 14.20 21.01
CA ALA A 29 -17.01 13.05 20.74
C ALA A 29 -16.93 12.58 19.29
N GLU A 30 -16.65 13.52 18.38
CA GLU A 30 -16.54 13.29 16.96
C GLU A 30 -15.26 14.00 16.45
N LEU A 31 -14.51 13.31 15.62
CA LEU A 31 -13.38 13.83 14.87
C LEU A 31 -13.67 13.68 13.37
N PRO A 32 -13.05 14.50 12.51
CA PRO A 32 -13.11 14.28 11.08
C PRO A 32 -12.67 12.83 10.74
N PRO A 33 -13.38 12.11 9.86
CA PRO A 33 -13.04 10.74 9.51
C PRO A 33 -11.69 10.70 8.78
N PHE A 34 -10.73 9.99 9.33
CA PHE A 34 -9.36 9.96 8.79
C PHE A 34 -9.30 9.53 7.32
N PHE A 35 -10.02 8.47 6.94
CA PHE A 35 -9.94 7.92 5.58
C PHE A 35 -10.77 8.70 4.55
N GLU A 36 -11.81 9.40 4.98
CA GLU A 36 -12.74 10.12 4.10
C GLU A 36 -12.46 11.64 4.03
N ALA A 37 -11.49 12.13 4.81
CA ALA A 37 -11.18 13.55 4.84
C ALA A 37 -10.63 14.03 3.48
N GLU A 38 -11.31 15.02 2.90
CA GLU A 38 -10.88 15.71 1.68
C GLU A 38 -9.82 16.77 1.99
N ASP A 39 -9.92 17.40 3.16
CA ASP A 39 -8.99 18.42 3.65
C ASP A 39 -8.08 17.83 4.73
N LEU A 40 -6.78 17.69 4.39
CA LEU A 40 -5.78 17.15 5.31
C LEU A 40 -5.44 18.12 6.45
N ASP A 41 -5.62 19.42 6.26
CA ASP A 41 -5.39 20.45 7.29
C ASP A 41 -6.46 20.39 8.39
N ALA A 42 -7.62 19.79 8.11
CA ALA A 42 -8.66 19.56 9.12
C ALA A 42 -8.35 18.41 10.09
N LEU A 43 -7.33 17.57 9.81
CA LEU A 43 -6.95 16.41 10.61
C LEU A 43 -6.02 16.80 11.78
N VAL A 44 -6.51 17.70 12.62
CA VAL A 44 -5.76 18.24 13.76
C VAL A 44 -6.56 18.23 15.06
N LEU A 45 -5.87 18.08 16.19
CA LEU A 45 -6.44 18.22 17.52
C LEU A 45 -5.56 19.21 18.33
N PRO A 46 -5.87 20.51 18.26
CA PRO A 46 -5.06 21.52 18.92
C PRO A 46 -5.21 21.54 20.45
N GLY A 47 -4.19 22.05 21.13
CA GLY A 47 -4.22 22.28 22.59
C GLY A 47 -4.08 21.02 23.45
N VAL A 48 -3.80 19.89 22.85
CA VAL A 48 -3.64 18.61 23.56
C VAL A 48 -2.22 18.09 23.39
N ASN A 49 -1.62 17.55 24.45
CA ASN A 49 -0.28 16.99 24.40
C ASN A 49 -0.32 15.56 23.80
N PRO A 50 0.21 15.34 22.57
CA PRO A 50 0.13 14.05 21.89
C PRO A 50 0.86 12.94 22.65
N ARG A 51 1.97 13.25 23.30
CA ARG A 51 2.77 12.26 24.02
C ARG A 51 2.01 11.70 25.23
N SER A 52 1.37 12.56 25.99
CA SER A 52 0.56 12.16 27.16
C SER A 52 -0.64 11.31 26.73
N LEU A 53 -1.30 11.67 25.60
CA LEU A 53 -2.36 10.86 25.04
C LEU A 53 -1.85 9.48 24.60
N PHE A 54 -0.74 9.45 23.90
CA PHE A 54 -0.17 8.21 23.36
C PHE A 54 0.30 7.26 24.47
N GLU A 55 0.98 7.78 25.50
CA GLU A 55 1.40 6.98 26.66
C GLU A 55 0.17 6.36 27.38
N ARG A 56 -0.93 7.11 27.52
CA ARG A 56 -2.19 6.61 28.07
C ARG A 56 -2.83 5.54 27.17
N LEU A 57 -2.83 5.76 25.87
CA LEU A 57 -3.35 4.79 24.91
C LEU A 57 -2.61 3.46 25.01
N LEU A 58 -1.29 3.47 25.09
CA LEU A 58 -0.46 2.26 25.21
C LEU A 58 -0.65 1.53 26.55
N GLN A 59 -1.04 2.23 27.61
CA GLN A 59 -1.40 1.59 28.88
C GLN A 59 -2.72 0.82 28.80
N LEU A 60 -3.64 1.24 27.93
CA LEU A 60 -4.95 0.60 27.73
C LEU A 60 -4.88 -0.51 26.67
N ASP A 61 -4.08 -0.30 25.64
CA ASP A 61 -3.92 -1.22 24.53
C ASP A 61 -2.50 -1.11 23.95
N SER A 62 -1.66 -2.12 24.21
CA SER A 62 -0.27 -2.14 23.77
C SER A 62 -0.11 -2.20 22.24
N ASP A 63 -1.09 -2.75 21.52
CA ASP A 63 -1.04 -2.90 20.07
C ASP A 63 -1.44 -1.62 19.33
N ALA A 64 -1.93 -0.60 20.06
CA ALA A 64 -2.25 0.70 19.50
C ALA A 64 -1.04 1.47 18.96
N ASP A 65 0.19 1.09 19.34
CA ASP A 65 1.42 1.63 18.75
C ASP A 65 1.52 1.29 17.25
N MET A 66 1.15 0.07 16.88
CA MET A 66 1.12 -0.36 15.48
C MET A 66 0.03 0.37 14.70
N TYR A 67 -1.16 0.50 15.29
CA TYR A 67 -2.24 1.29 14.68
C TYR A 67 -1.78 2.74 14.41
N TYR A 68 -1.18 3.37 15.42
CA TYR A 68 -0.63 4.72 15.27
C TYR A 68 0.44 4.80 14.18
N ALA A 69 1.36 3.85 14.12
CA ALA A 69 2.40 3.80 13.10
C ALA A 69 1.81 3.67 11.69
N CYS A 70 0.76 2.88 11.51
CA CYS A 70 0.04 2.74 10.26
C CYS A 70 -0.64 4.06 9.84
N LEU A 71 -1.44 4.69 10.71
CA LEU A 71 -2.09 5.97 10.41
C LEU A 71 -1.08 7.08 10.12
N ALA A 72 -0.01 7.16 10.91
CA ALA A 72 1.06 8.13 10.70
C ALA A 72 1.77 7.96 9.35
N THR A 73 1.95 6.71 8.92
CA THR A 73 2.54 6.37 7.63
C THR A 73 1.60 6.76 6.48
N LEU A 74 0.31 6.44 6.61
CA LEU A 74 -0.72 6.80 5.65
C LEU A 74 -0.86 8.33 5.50
N HIS A 75 -0.89 9.06 6.61
CA HIS A 75 -0.99 10.53 6.56
C HIS A 75 0.22 11.16 5.86
N LYS A 76 1.44 10.71 6.17
CA LYS A 76 2.66 11.20 5.48
C LYS A 76 2.62 10.90 3.97
N ALA A 77 2.08 9.77 3.59
CA ALA A 77 1.95 9.40 2.20
C ALA A 77 0.90 10.24 1.47
N ARG A 78 -0.22 10.58 2.12
CA ARG A 78 -1.23 11.48 1.55
C ARG A 78 -0.64 12.87 1.28
N LEU A 79 0.08 13.44 2.25
CA LEU A 79 0.80 14.72 2.08
C LEU A 79 1.84 14.66 0.93
N LYS A 80 2.55 13.54 0.81
CA LYS A 80 3.48 13.33 -0.29
C LYS A 80 2.76 13.27 -1.63
N TYR A 81 1.63 12.58 -1.68
CA TYR A 81 0.85 12.43 -2.90
C TYR A 81 0.22 13.76 -3.35
N GLU A 82 -0.30 14.54 -2.41
CA GLU A 82 -0.77 15.91 -2.67
C GLU A 82 0.32 16.76 -3.34
N ASN A 83 1.52 16.78 -2.75
CA ASN A 83 2.66 17.47 -3.35
C ASN A 83 3.04 16.92 -4.74
N ILE A 84 2.86 15.62 -5.00
CA ILE A 84 3.08 15.04 -6.34
C ILE A 84 2.07 15.60 -7.33
N LEU A 85 0.80 15.72 -6.97
CA LEU A 85 -0.24 16.27 -7.83
C LEU A 85 0.03 17.74 -8.15
N GLU A 86 0.41 18.53 -7.15
CA GLU A 86 0.71 19.96 -7.32
C GLU A 86 1.96 20.22 -8.18
N THR A 87 2.96 19.33 -8.08
CA THR A 87 4.27 19.54 -8.71
C THR A 87 4.47 18.73 -9.99
N GLN A 88 3.47 17.96 -10.44
CA GLN A 88 3.61 17.12 -11.65
C GLN A 88 3.88 18.00 -12.88
N PRO A 89 5.05 17.88 -13.53
CA PRO A 89 5.39 18.74 -14.65
C PRO A 89 4.51 18.46 -15.88
N VAL A 90 4.23 19.51 -16.62
CA VAL A 90 3.57 19.38 -17.93
C VAL A 90 4.52 18.67 -18.90
N PRO A 91 4.04 17.68 -19.67
CA PRO A 91 4.86 17.00 -20.67
C PRO A 91 5.45 17.95 -21.71
N THR A 92 6.64 17.62 -22.22
CA THR A 92 7.26 18.39 -23.30
C THR A 92 6.84 17.86 -24.69
N LEU A 93 7.08 18.67 -25.73
CA LEU A 93 6.77 18.31 -27.11
C LEU A 93 7.56 17.05 -27.56
N GLU A 94 8.80 16.93 -27.12
CA GLU A 94 9.68 15.79 -27.43
C GLU A 94 9.12 14.48 -26.84
N GLN A 95 8.47 14.57 -25.69
CA GLN A 95 7.85 13.39 -25.05
C GLN A 95 6.58 12.92 -25.75
N VAL A 96 5.81 13.84 -26.32
CA VAL A 96 4.52 13.53 -26.94
C VAL A 96 4.55 13.44 -28.47
N GLY A 97 5.51 14.13 -29.10
CA GLY A 97 5.62 14.25 -30.57
C GLY A 97 5.61 12.91 -31.32
N PRO A 98 6.43 11.91 -30.92
CA PRO A 98 6.45 10.62 -31.64
C PRO A 98 5.09 9.91 -31.72
N ARG A 99 4.24 10.06 -30.69
CA ARG A 99 2.89 9.48 -30.69
C ARG A 99 1.94 10.21 -31.65
N GLY A 100 2.21 11.50 -31.90
CA GLY A 100 1.45 12.30 -32.86
C GLY A 100 1.52 11.75 -34.28
N LEU A 101 2.65 11.15 -34.67
CA LEU A 101 2.83 10.56 -36.00
C LEU A 101 1.83 9.45 -36.30
N LEU A 102 1.46 8.65 -35.27
CA LEU A 102 0.52 7.55 -35.44
C LEU A 102 -0.97 8.00 -35.48
N GLN A 103 -1.23 9.19 -35.00
CA GLN A 103 -2.59 9.75 -34.88
C GLN A 103 -2.85 10.93 -35.82
N TYR A 104 -1.85 11.26 -36.64
CA TYR A 104 -1.97 12.34 -37.59
C TYR A 104 -3.16 12.11 -38.57
N GLY A 105 -3.89 13.19 -38.84
CA GLY A 105 -5.09 13.12 -39.72
C GLY A 105 -6.38 12.69 -39.00
N LYS A 106 -6.33 12.23 -37.77
CA LYS A 106 -7.50 11.87 -36.94
C LYS A 106 -8.11 13.07 -36.22
N LEU A 107 -7.28 14.03 -35.86
CA LEU A 107 -7.65 15.26 -35.15
C LEU A 107 -6.95 16.45 -35.78
N SER A 108 -7.50 17.67 -35.55
CA SER A 108 -6.73 18.87 -35.89
C SER A 108 -5.39 18.88 -35.12
N PRO A 109 -4.34 19.51 -35.64
CA PRO A 109 -3.04 19.57 -34.98
C PRO A 109 -3.11 20.10 -33.53
N ARG A 110 -3.96 21.11 -33.28
CA ARG A 110 -4.18 21.67 -31.94
C ARG A 110 -4.85 20.69 -31.00
N ALA A 111 -5.90 20.03 -31.46
CA ALA A 111 -6.64 19.03 -30.68
C ALA A 111 -5.78 17.80 -30.40
N LEU A 112 -5.00 17.35 -31.41
CA LEU A 112 -4.07 16.25 -31.26
C LEU A 112 -2.98 16.56 -30.23
N THR A 113 -2.36 17.72 -30.31
CA THR A 113 -1.35 18.16 -29.34
C THR A 113 -1.93 18.17 -27.94
N GLY A 114 -3.07 18.83 -27.72
CA GLY A 114 -3.73 18.87 -26.43
C GLY A 114 -4.04 17.48 -25.89
N PHE A 115 -4.61 16.59 -26.71
CA PHE A 115 -4.90 15.21 -26.33
C PHE A 115 -3.66 14.43 -25.89
N LEU A 116 -2.55 14.56 -26.61
CA LEU A 116 -1.31 13.85 -26.30
C LEU A 116 -0.68 14.34 -24.98
N PHE A 117 -0.72 15.65 -24.71
CA PHE A 117 -0.26 16.23 -23.47
C PHE A 117 -1.07 15.72 -22.27
N TRP A 118 -2.41 15.81 -22.36
CA TRP A 118 -3.30 15.29 -21.34
C TRP A 118 -3.07 13.82 -21.05
N ARG A 119 -3.05 13.00 -22.14
CA ARG A 119 -2.84 11.56 -22.01
C ARG A 119 -1.50 11.22 -21.34
N LYS A 120 -0.42 11.91 -21.72
CA LYS A 120 0.90 11.69 -21.13
C LYS A 120 0.92 12.10 -19.65
N TRP A 121 0.33 13.24 -19.33
CA TRP A 121 0.27 13.77 -17.97
C TRP A 121 -0.50 12.84 -17.05
N PHE A 122 -1.70 12.40 -17.43
CA PHE A 122 -2.46 11.43 -16.66
C PHE A 122 -1.73 10.09 -16.52
N PHE A 123 -1.10 9.61 -17.58
CA PHE A 123 -0.33 8.38 -17.53
C PHE A 123 0.83 8.46 -16.53
N ASP A 124 1.53 9.59 -16.47
CA ASP A 124 2.65 9.78 -15.54
C ASP A 124 2.15 9.86 -14.09
N ILE A 125 1.03 10.52 -13.84
CA ILE A 125 0.39 10.57 -12.52
C ILE A 125 -0.08 9.15 -12.11
N ASP A 126 -0.80 8.44 -12.95
CA ASP A 126 -1.32 7.10 -12.64
C ASP A 126 -0.18 6.11 -12.35
N ASN A 127 0.91 6.17 -13.11
CA ASN A 127 2.08 5.35 -12.84
C ASN A 127 2.72 5.66 -11.48
N ARG A 128 2.86 6.95 -11.14
CA ARG A 128 3.41 7.35 -9.83
C ARG A 128 2.47 6.96 -8.71
N ALA A 129 1.17 7.19 -8.87
CA ALA A 129 0.16 6.79 -7.89
C ALA A 129 0.18 5.28 -7.62
N GLY A 130 0.22 4.48 -8.68
CA GLY A 130 0.26 3.01 -8.57
C GLY A 130 1.51 2.51 -7.84
N GLN A 131 2.68 3.11 -8.13
CA GLN A 131 3.93 2.77 -7.45
C GLN A 131 3.91 3.16 -5.96
N GLU A 132 3.48 4.41 -5.66
CA GLU A 132 3.42 4.90 -4.28
C GLU A 132 2.39 4.11 -3.46
N THR A 133 1.27 3.71 -4.07
CA THR A 133 0.26 2.87 -3.41
C THR A 133 0.86 1.52 -2.99
N GLY A 134 1.56 0.81 -3.88
CA GLY A 134 2.23 -0.44 -3.53
C GLY A 134 3.26 -0.25 -2.41
N TYR A 135 4.19 0.69 -2.59
CA TYR A 135 5.24 0.96 -1.59
C TYR A 135 4.72 1.39 -0.22
N LEU A 136 3.52 1.98 -0.18
CA LEU A 136 2.89 2.41 1.06
C LEU A 136 2.13 1.27 1.74
N PHE A 137 1.22 0.61 1.01
CA PHE A 137 0.27 -0.33 1.62
C PHE A 137 0.89 -1.69 1.91
N GLU A 138 1.83 -2.18 1.11
CA GLU A 138 2.51 -3.46 1.39
C GLU A 138 3.13 -3.51 2.80
N PRO A 139 3.95 -2.52 3.23
CA PRO A 139 4.46 -2.50 4.61
C PRO A 139 3.38 -2.29 5.67
N VAL A 140 2.37 -1.47 5.38
CA VAL A 140 1.26 -1.22 6.33
C VAL A 140 0.48 -2.51 6.59
N ILE A 141 0.13 -3.26 5.54
CA ILE A 141 -0.53 -4.56 5.66
C ILE A 141 0.38 -5.55 6.41
N ALA A 142 1.67 -5.60 6.05
CA ALA A 142 2.62 -6.50 6.71
C ALA A 142 2.66 -6.28 8.23
N TYR A 143 2.74 -5.02 8.66
CA TYR A 143 2.71 -4.69 10.09
C TYR A 143 1.36 -4.97 10.73
N ALA A 144 0.25 -4.68 10.03
CA ALA A 144 -1.08 -4.92 10.55
C ALA A 144 -1.33 -6.40 10.89
N VAL A 145 -0.75 -7.31 10.14
CA VAL A 145 -0.85 -8.77 10.39
C VAL A 145 0.26 -9.33 11.29
N GLY A 146 1.07 -8.46 11.89
CA GLY A 146 2.15 -8.87 12.79
C GLY A 146 3.40 -9.43 12.09
N GLY A 147 3.51 -9.25 10.78
CA GLY A 147 4.66 -9.67 10.01
C GLY A 147 5.69 -8.54 9.79
N THR A 148 6.72 -8.83 9.03
CA THR A 148 7.81 -7.87 8.76
C THR A 148 8.12 -7.82 7.27
N PRO A 149 8.10 -6.61 6.64
CA PRO A 149 8.58 -6.44 5.28
C PRO A 149 10.10 -6.63 5.22
N VAL A 150 10.58 -7.44 4.28
CA VAL A 150 12.00 -7.80 4.21
C VAL A 150 12.61 -7.37 2.88
N PRO A 151 13.50 -6.36 2.90
CA PRO A 151 14.18 -5.93 1.69
C PRO A 151 15.16 -7.00 1.18
N SER A 152 15.38 -7.04 -0.13
CA SER A 152 16.22 -8.04 -0.81
C SER A 152 17.57 -8.27 -0.15
N ARG A 153 18.23 -7.21 0.34
CA ARG A 153 19.56 -7.31 0.98
C ARG A 153 19.59 -8.15 2.27
N LYS A 154 18.47 -8.18 2.99
CA LYS A 154 18.32 -8.87 4.29
C LYS A 154 17.46 -10.12 4.18
N SER A 155 16.93 -10.43 2.99
CA SER A 155 15.97 -11.48 2.81
C SER A 155 16.59 -12.90 2.98
N PRO A 156 15.94 -13.75 3.77
CA PRO A 156 16.28 -15.17 3.84
C PRO A 156 15.80 -15.92 2.59
N VAL A 157 14.83 -15.40 1.85
CA VAL A 157 14.38 -15.96 0.57
C VAL A 157 15.39 -15.59 -0.51
N LYS A 158 15.88 -16.60 -1.24
CA LYS A 158 16.91 -16.44 -2.26
C LYS A 158 16.37 -16.72 -3.64
N ARG A 159 16.81 -15.92 -4.60
CA ARG A 159 16.48 -16.12 -6.01
C ARG A 159 17.19 -17.36 -6.54
N HIS A 160 16.46 -18.33 -7.01
CA HIS A 160 17.02 -19.59 -7.50
C HIS A 160 17.86 -19.42 -8.77
N ARG A 161 17.56 -18.41 -9.59
CA ARG A 161 18.26 -18.14 -10.87
C ARG A 161 19.41 -17.16 -10.78
N GLU A 162 19.53 -16.41 -9.70
CA GLU A 162 20.49 -15.29 -9.60
C GLU A 162 21.56 -15.54 -8.52
N GLY A 163 22.08 -16.76 -8.44
CA GLY A 163 23.24 -17.05 -7.59
C GLY A 163 23.04 -16.74 -6.11
N GLY A 164 21.83 -16.91 -5.60
CA GLY A 164 21.54 -16.72 -4.17
C GLY A 164 21.35 -15.28 -3.73
N LYS A 165 21.17 -14.34 -4.65
CA LYS A 165 20.74 -12.98 -4.28
C LYS A 165 19.42 -13.03 -3.55
N GLY A 166 19.27 -12.19 -2.52
CA GLY A 166 18.03 -12.09 -1.75
C GLY A 166 16.88 -11.56 -2.61
N ARG A 167 15.68 -12.07 -2.35
CA ARG A 167 14.45 -11.58 -2.93
C ARG A 167 13.74 -10.66 -1.94
N GLN A 168 13.15 -9.57 -2.39
CA GLN A 168 12.25 -8.78 -1.57
C GLN A 168 11.03 -9.65 -1.22
N VAL A 169 10.56 -9.54 0.01
CA VAL A 169 9.37 -10.19 0.52
C VAL A 169 8.52 -9.12 1.17
N ASP A 170 7.27 -8.97 0.72
CA ASP A 170 6.41 -7.91 1.21
C ASP A 170 6.07 -8.09 2.69
N CYS A 171 5.88 -9.35 3.10
CA CYS A 171 5.71 -9.69 4.51
C CYS A 171 6.27 -11.09 4.80
N LEU A 172 7.12 -11.18 5.79
CA LEU A 172 7.56 -12.44 6.37
C LEU A 172 6.87 -12.62 7.71
N LEU A 173 6.08 -13.69 7.82
CA LEU A 173 5.41 -14.08 9.05
C LEU A 173 5.64 -15.57 9.29
N ASP A 174 6.35 -15.90 10.36
CA ASP A 174 6.79 -17.27 10.68
C ASP A 174 7.54 -17.94 9.51
N LYS A 175 6.98 -19.01 8.95
CA LYS A 175 7.49 -19.72 7.78
C LYS A 175 6.78 -19.39 6.47
N LYS A 176 5.94 -18.34 6.48
CA LYS A 176 5.21 -17.87 5.32
C LYS A 176 5.83 -16.60 4.76
N ALA A 177 6.01 -16.59 3.44
CA ALA A 177 6.50 -15.43 2.68
C ALA A 177 5.35 -14.92 1.80
N TYR A 178 4.85 -13.74 2.14
CA TYR A 178 3.70 -13.11 1.50
C TYR A 178 4.12 -12.20 0.35
N GLU A 179 3.35 -12.25 -0.71
CA GLU A 179 3.32 -11.30 -1.80
C GLU A 179 1.95 -10.64 -1.81
N PHE A 180 1.89 -9.33 -1.64
CA PHE A 180 0.65 -8.55 -1.64
C PHE A 180 0.42 -7.92 -3.01
N LYS A 181 -0.80 -8.02 -3.52
CA LYS A 181 -1.27 -7.33 -4.70
C LYS A 181 -2.53 -6.54 -4.34
N ILE A 182 -2.38 -5.25 -4.13
CA ILE A 182 -3.52 -4.38 -3.83
C ILE A 182 -4.40 -4.27 -5.06
N ARG A 183 -3.78 -4.25 -6.22
CA ARG A 183 -4.44 -4.12 -7.52
C ARG A 183 -3.68 -4.93 -8.56
N MET A 184 -4.36 -5.80 -9.27
CA MET A 184 -3.78 -6.47 -10.44
C MET A 184 -3.76 -5.52 -11.63
N THR A 185 -2.95 -4.48 -11.56
CA THR A 185 -2.57 -3.78 -12.78
C THR A 185 -1.67 -4.71 -13.58
N ILE A 186 -2.16 -5.12 -14.74
CA ILE A 186 -1.29 -5.64 -15.78
C ILE A 186 -0.44 -4.45 -16.22
N ALA A 187 0.59 -4.14 -15.44
CA ALA A 187 1.57 -3.22 -15.94
C ALA A 187 2.09 -3.80 -17.24
N ALA A 188 2.16 -2.98 -18.25
CA ALA A 188 2.97 -3.22 -19.44
C ALA A 188 4.47 -3.28 -19.09
N SER A 189 4.81 -3.67 -17.88
CA SER A 189 6.14 -3.97 -17.40
C SER A 189 6.59 -5.21 -18.16
N GLY A 190 7.65 -5.07 -18.92
CA GLY A 190 8.13 -6.04 -19.88
C GLY A 190 8.22 -7.48 -19.35
N GLN A 191 8.35 -8.43 -20.26
CA GLN A 191 8.36 -9.90 -20.00
C GLN A 191 9.28 -10.32 -18.83
N GLY A 192 10.34 -9.56 -18.53
CA GLY A 192 11.26 -9.83 -17.43
C GLY A 192 10.62 -9.73 -16.05
N ARG A 193 9.80 -8.72 -15.80
CA ARG A 193 9.17 -8.51 -14.50
C ARG A 193 8.07 -9.54 -14.21
N TRP A 194 7.32 -9.93 -15.24
CA TRP A 194 6.32 -10.99 -15.11
C TRP A 194 6.97 -12.34 -14.74
N ARG A 195 8.11 -12.64 -15.36
CA ARG A 195 8.85 -13.86 -15.03
C ARG A 195 9.34 -13.85 -13.58
N GLU A 196 9.79 -12.72 -13.08
CA GLU A 196 10.17 -12.59 -11.68
C GLU A 196 9.02 -12.89 -10.72
N GLU A 197 7.80 -12.46 -11.06
CA GLU A 197 6.62 -12.79 -10.25
C GLU A 197 6.31 -14.28 -10.25
N LEU A 198 6.41 -14.94 -11.39
CA LEU A 198 6.23 -16.41 -11.49
C LEU A 198 7.36 -17.19 -10.81
N ASP A 199 8.56 -16.65 -10.70
CA ASP A 199 9.68 -17.25 -9.99
C ASP A 199 9.58 -17.11 -8.46
N TYR A 200 8.74 -16.19 -7.95
CA TYR A 200 8.60 -15.92 -6.52
C TYR A 200 8.24 -17.16 -5.70
N PRO A 201 7.20 -17.94 -6.02
CA PRO A 201 6.85 -19.12 -5.22
C PRO A 201 7.93 -20.19 -5.23
N ILE A 202 8.69 -20.34 -6.33
CA ILE A 202 9.83 -21.25 -6.42
C ILE A 202 10.95 -20.80 -5.47
N ASP A 203 11.26 -19.50 -5.45
CA ASP A 203 12.29 -18.92 -4.58
C ASP A 203 11.92 -19.11 -3.09
N CYS A 204 10.66 -18.91 -2.73
CA CYS A 204 10.17 -19.15 -1.38
C CYS A 204 10.35 -20.61 -0.97
N ARG A 205 9.84 -21.55 -1.78
CA ARG A 205 9.90 -22.96 -1.50
C ARG A 205 11.33 -23.47 -1.39
N THR A 206 12.20 -23.10 -2.31
CA THR A 206 13.62 -23.52 -2.29
C THR A 206 14.38 -22.92 -1.11
N SER A 207 13.91 -21.83 -0.55
CA SER A 207 14.42 -21.19 0.68
C SER A 207 13.78 -21.72 1.96
N GLY A 208 12.84 -22.67 1.88
CA GLY A 208 12.18 -23.29 3.03
C GLY A 208 11.02 -22.51 3.60
N TYR A 209 10.38 -21.66 2.78
CA TYR A 209 9.19 -20.89 3.12
C TYR A 209 7.98 -21.30 2.29
N VAL A 210 6.80 -21.18 2.86
CA VAL A 210 5.52 -21.34 2.14
C VAL A 210 5.19 -20.02 1.45
N PRO A 211 5.08 -19.97 0.12
CA PRO A 211 4.66 -18.77 -0.58
C PRO A 211 3.17 -18.52 -0.37
N VAL A 212 2.80 -17.29 -0.05
CA VAL A 212 1.40 -16.87 0.12
C VAL A 212 1.13 -15.67 -0.77
N LEU A 213 0.14 -15.79 -1.64
CA LEU A 213 -0.34 -14.71 -2.51
C LEU A 213 -1.64 -14.15 -1.94
N VAL A 214 -1.65 -12.86 -1.67
CA VAL A 214 -2.84 -12.13 -1.22
C VAL A 214 -3.15 -11.04 -2.24
N VAL A 215 -4.31 -11.14 -2.89
CA VAL A 215 -4.76 -10.19 -3.93
C VAL A 215 -6.05 -9.53 -3.47
N LEU A 216 -6.00 -8.25 -3.15
CA LEU A 216 -7.15 -7.50 -2.63
C LEU A 216 -8.18 -7.17 -3.71
N ASP A 217 -7.73 -7.04 -4.96
CA ASP A 217 -8.59 -6.82 -6.12
C ASP A 217 -9.13 -8.16 -6.66
N SER A 218 -10.45 -8.30 -6.68
CA SER A 218 -11.13 -9.51 -7.18
C SER A 218 -11.37 -9.52 -8.69
N THR A 219 -10.92 -8.50 -9.42
CA THR A 219 -11.17 -8.37 -10.87
C THR A 219 -10.54 -9.53 -11.64
N PRO A 220 -11.33 -10.31 -12.40
CA PRO A 220 -10.81 -11.44 -13.17
C PRO A 220 -9.75 -11.02 -14.20
N ASN A 221 -8.63 -11.73 -14.20
CA ASN A 221 -7.49 -11.41 -15.06
C ASN A 221 -6.73 -12.71 -15.42
N PRO A 222 -6.46 -12.99 -16.71
CA PRO A 222 -5.72 -14.19 -17.13
C PRO A 222 -4.34 -14.32 -16.46
N LYS A 223 -3.64 -13.21 -16.23
CA LYS A 223 -2.35 -13.22 -15.55
C LYS A 223 -2.49 -13.57 -14.06
N LEU A 224 -3.58 -13.14 -13.43
CA LEU A 224 -3.87 -13.55 -12.05
C LEU A 224 -4.05 -15.07 -11.96
N THR A 225 -4.75 -15.66 -12.91
CA THR A 225 -4.92 -17.12 -13.00
C THR A 225 -3.56 -17.82 -13.09
N GLU A 226 -2.71 -17.38 -14.00
CA GLU A 226 -1.36 -17.94 -14.18
C GLU A 226 -0.50 -17.81 -12.90
N LEU A 227 -0.56 -16.65 -12.23
CA LEU A 227 0.17 -16.42 -10.98
C LEU A 227 -0.35 -17.33 -9.85
N THR A 228 -1.67 -17.42 -9.71
CA THR A 228 -2.34 -18.29 -8.74
C THR A 228 -1.92 -19.75 -8.93
N GLU A 229 -1.89 -20.23 -10.16
CA GLU A 229 -1.44 -21.58 -10.49
C GLU A 229 0.04 -21.79 -10.15
N ALA A 230 0.89 -20.77 -10.36
CA ALA A 230 2.30 -20.83 -9.99
C ALA A 230 2.48 -21.01 -8.47
N PHE A 231 1.75 -20.24 -7.65
CA PHE A 231 1.81 -20.37 -6.20
C PHE A 231 1.30 -21.74 -5.73
N ARG A 232 0.16 -22.20 -6.22
CA ARG A 232 -0.43 -23.51 -5.85
C ARG A 232 0.47 -24.68 -6.24
N ARG A 233 1.13 -24.61 -7.40
CA ARG A 233 2.09 -25.64 -7.87
C ARG A 233 3.26 -25.82 -6.91
N GLU A 234 3.69 -24.75 -6.27
CA GLU A 234 4.79 -24.76 -5.31
C GLU A 234 4.32 -25.02 -3.86
N GLY A 235 3.08 -25.49 -3.68
CA GLY A 235 2.48 -25.76 -2.37
C GLY A 235 2.12 -24.51 -1.58
N GLY A 236 1.94 -23.41 -2.27
CA GLY A 236 1.58 -22.10 -1.69
C GLY A 236 0.08 -21.94 -1.45
N GLU A 237 -0.24 -20.90 -0.69
CA GLU A 237 -1.60 -20.46 -0.39
C GLU A 237 -1.95 -19.26 -1.27
N VAL A 238 -3.23 -19.12 -1.62
CA VAL A 238 -3.71 -17.99 -2.44
C VAL A 238 -5.05 -17.53 -1.92
N TYR A 239 -5.15 -16.23 -1.64
CA TYR A 239 -6.35 -15.55 -1.18
C TYR A 239 -6.67 -14.37 -2.09
N THR A 240 -7.93 -14.23 -2.53
CA THR A 240 -8.34 -13.18 -3.48
C THR A 240 -9.65 -12.53 -3.07
N GLY A 241 -9.77 -11.20 -3.27
CA GLY A 241 -10.99 -10.45 -2.95
C GLY A 241 -11.38 -10.59 -1.49
N ASN A 242 -12.59 -11.01 -1.21
CA ASN A 242 -13.10 -11.14 0.16
C ASN A 242 -12.29 -12.16 0.99
N GLU A 243 -11.88 -13.28 0.40
CA GLU A 243 -11.05 -14.27 1.09
C GLU A 243 -9.69 -13.70 1.52
N ALA A 244 -9.16 -12.74 0.75
CA ALA A 244 -7.93 -12.04 1.10
C ALA A 244 -8.12 -11.17 2.35
N TRP A 245 -9.21 -10.42 2.41
CA TRP A 245 -9.53 -9.58 3.58
C TRP A 245 -9.81 -10.43 4.82
N GLU A 246 -10.61 -11.49 4.71
CA GLU A 246 -10.87 -12.43 5.79
C GLU A 246 -9.58 -13.07 6.32
N HIS A 247 -8.66 -13.43 5.41
CA HIS A 247 -7.36 -13.98 5.79
C HIS A 247 -6.52 -12.95 6.58
N LEU A 248 -6.43 -11.70 6.10
CA LEU A 248 -5.69 -10.64 6.78
C LEU A 248 -6.29 -10.34 8.17
N ASP A 249 -7.61 -10.25 8.25
CA ASP A 249 -8.33 -10.02 9.50
C ASP A 249 -8.09 -11.16 10.51
N SER A 250 -8.08 -12.40 10.06
CA SER A 250 -7.78 -13.56 10.91
C SER A 250 -6.37 -13.58 11.51
N LEU A 251 -5.40 -12.91 10.86
CA LEU A 251 -4.02 -12.79 11.32
C LEU A 251 -3.84 -11.58 12.24
N ALA A 252 -4.58 -10.52 12.00
CA ALA A 252 -4.55 -9.30 12.80
C ALA A 252 -5.11 -9.57 14.19
N GLY A 253 -4.48 -9.02 15.24
CA GLY A 253 -5.08 -9.00 16.57
C GLY A 253 -6.30 -8.04 16.60
N PRO A 254 -7.09 -8.04 17.69
CA PRO A 254 -8.34 -7.26 17.76
C PRO A 254 -8.18 -5.77 17.41
N THR A 255 -7.08 -5.17 17.82
CA THR A 255 -6.75 -3.76 17.57
C THR A 255 -6.48 -3.50 16.10
N MET A 256 -5.67 -4.35 15.46
CA MET A 256 -5.32 -4.20 14.06
C MET A 256 -6.45 -4.67 13.12
N ALA A 257 -7.32 -5.57 13.56
CA ALA A 257 -8.56 -5.89 12.84
C ALA A 257 -9.44 -4.63 12.69
N ARG A 258 -9.55 -3.80 13.74
CA ARG A 258 -10.25 -2.51 13.66
C ARG A 258 -9.61 -1.55 12.66
N PHE A 259 -8.28 -1.56 12.56
CA PHE A 259 -7.57 -0.78 11.53
C PHE A 259 -7.89 -1.28 10.12
N LEU A 260 -7.92 -2.60 9.91
CA LEU A 260 -8.21 -3.19 8.60
C LEU A 260 -9.67 -2.98 8.16
N ASP A 261 -10.60 -2.93 9.11
CA ASP A 261 -12.02 -2.61 8.87
C ASP A 261 -12.24 -1.17 8.33
N LYS A 262 -11.34 -0.26 8.60
CA LYS A 262 -11.39 1.15 8.17
C LYS A 262 -10.79 1.36 6.79
#